data_e40c97851e6f075fe97be3d4cb1d57e0
#
_entry.id   e40c97851e6f075fe97be3d4cb1d57e0
#
_cell.length_a   1.000
_cell.length_b   1.000
_cell.length_c   1.000
_cell.angle_alpha   90.00
_cell.angle_beta   90.00
_cell.angle_gamma   90.00
#
_symmetry.space_group_name_H-M   'P 1'
#
loop_
_entity.id
_entity.type
_entity.pdbx_description
1 polymer ?
#
loop_
_entity_poly.entity_id
_entity_poly.type
_entity_poly.pdbx_seq_one_letter_code
_entity_poly.pdbx_strand_id
1 'polypeptide(L)'
;PKDNQVLASGSHGEKAIRVMQQLILAAWQTDSTRVVTYRMPDAGLLKSMDISSTPHTLSHYGSNVSLHDLNLRRTRKWMDLYSDFIDQLRAAKDPLDPNGGTLFDNSLVYCGGGLRTAHRNTNVPCLLTGGGFKGLEHGRHRIAPKENTPLANLWTTMLQDAGAKVDRFANADATAHSIWG
;
A
#
# COMPACT_ATOMS: atom_id res chain seq x y z
N PRO A 1 12.83 14.86 -19.29
CA PRO A 1 11.42 15.08 -19.18
C PRO A 1 11.19 16.40 -18.45
N LYS A 2 10.31 17.25 -19.00
CA LYS A 2 10.04 18.62 -18.49
C LYS A 2 9.28 18.64 -17.14
N ASP A 3 8.99 17.49 -16.58
CA ASP A 3 8.12 17.34 -15.38
C ASP A 3 8.87 17.33 -14.04
N ASN A 4 10.21 17.30 -14.04
CA ASN A 4 11.01 17.37 -12.80
C ASN A 4 10.91 18.71 -12.05
N GLN A 5 10.36 19.74 -12.65
CA GLN A 5 10.07 21.02 -11.98
C GLN A 5 8.96 20.92 -10.94
N VAL A 6 8.20 19.83 -10.95
CA VAL A 6 7.07 19.60 -10.06
C VAL A 6 7.50 19.43 -8.60
N LEU A 7 8.66 18.88 -8.33
CA LEU A 7 9.18 18.70 -6.97
C LEU A 7 9.66 20.02 -6.33
N ALA A 8 10.16 20.95 -7.11
CA ALA A 8 10.70 22.22 -6.63
C ALA A 8 9.60 23.25 -6.24
N SER A 9 8.38 23.09 -6.70
CA SER A 9 7.29 24.07 -6.55
C SER A 9 6.23 23.72 -5.52
N GLY A 10 6.51 22.81 -4.57
CA GLY A 10 5.56 22.45 -3.52
C GLY A 10 4.30 21.76 -4.06
N SER A 11 4.45 20.82 -4.98
CA SER A 11 3.34 20.01 -5.46
C SER A 11 2.60 19.36 -4.31
N HIS A 12 1.29 19.56 -4.24
CA HIS A 12 0.44 19.01 -3.21
C HIS A 12 -0.60 18.06 -3.81
N GLY A 13 -1.13 17.18 -2.96
CA GLY A 13 -2.26 16.34 -3.32
C GLY A 13 -1.93 15.22 -4.30
N GLU A 14 -2.86 14.94 -5.21
CA GLU A 14 -2.76 13.84 -6.17
C GLU A 14 -1.47 13.90 -7.01
N LYS A 15 -1.10 15.08 -7.49
CA LYS A 15 0.10 15.25 -8.32
C LYS A 15 1.38 14.83 -7.58
N ALA A 16 1.51 15.20 -6.31
CA ALA A 16 2.66 14.81 -5.49
C ALA A 16 2.72 13.30 -5.27
N ILE A 17 1.57 12.66 -5.08
CA ILE A 17 1.48 11.20 -4.95
C ILE A 17 1.96 10.53 -6.24
N ARG A 18 1.47 10.96 -7.39
CA ARG A 18 1.87 10.40 -8.69
C ARG A 18 3.37 10.57 -8.97
N VAL A 19 3.94 11.73 -8.66
CA VAL A 19 5.38 11.96 -8.78
C VAL A 19 6.17 11.01 -7.87
N MET A 20 5.74 10.82 -6.62
CA MET A 20 6.40 9.88 -5.72
C MET A 20 6.31 8.44 -6.23
N GLN A 21 5.18 8.01 -6.77
CA GLN A 21 5.03 6.69 -7.38
C GLN A 21 6.01 6.50 -8.55
N GLN A 22 6.18 7.52 -9.40
CA GLN A 22 7.18 7.48 -10.48
C GLN A 22 8.61 7.41 -9.96
N LEU A 23 8.93 8.11 -8.86
CA LEU A 23 10.25 8.04 -8.23
C LEU A 23 10.52 6.65 -7.63
N ILE A 24 9.51 6.04 -6.99
CA ILE A 24 9.62 4.67 -6.48
C ILE A 24 9.87 3.70 -7.63
N LEU A 25 9.11 3.83 -8.72
CA LEU A 25 9.28 3.01 -9.92
C LEU A 25 10.70 3.14 -10.49
N ALA A 26 11.18 4.38 -10.67
CA ALA A 26 12.52 4.63 -11.17
C ALA A 26 13.61 4.10 -10.25
N ALA A 27 13.43 4.20 -8.94
CA ALA A 27 14.37 3.68 -7.95
C ALA A 27 14.47 2.14 -8.01
N TRP A 28 13.36 1.45 -8.25
CA TRP A 28 13.35 0.00 -8.44
C TRP A 28 13.95 -0.40 -9.80
N GLN A 29 13.63 0.31 -10.88
CA GLN A 29 14.21 0.07 -12.20
C GLN A 29 15.72 0.26 -12.25
N THR A 30 16.27 1.10 -11.39
CA THR A 30 17.72 1.38 -11.31
C THR A 30 18.43 0.62 -10.19
N ASP A 31 17.71 -0.25 -9.47
CA ASP A 31 18.20 -0.94 -8.26
C ASP A 31 18.82 0.02 -7.21
N SER A 32 18.35 1.26 -7.18
CA SER A 32 18.81 2.26 -6.19
C SER A 32 18.29 1.94 -4.79
N THR A 33 17.17 1.25 -4.68
CA THR A 33 16.64 0.65 -3.45
C THR A 33 15.73 -0.53 -3.78
N ARG A 34 15.62 -1.48 -2.87
CA ARG A 34 14.70 -2.64 -2.98
C ARG A 34 13.57 -2.58 -1.95
N VAL A 35 13.65 -1.68 -0.99
CA VAL A 35 12.64 -1.53 0.06
C VAL A 35 12.20 -0.07 0.12
N VAL A 36 10.90 0.14 0.05
CA VAL A 36 10.29 1.46 0.15
C VAL A 36 9.13 1.43 1.12
N THR A 37 9.08 2.40 2.01
CA THR A 37 7.90 2.75 2.78
C THR A 37 7.43 4.14 2.38
N TYR A 38 6.17 4.25 1.99
CA TYR A 38 5.60 5.52 1.57
C TYR A 38 4.26 5.77 2.27
N ARG A 39 4.20 6.87 3.00
CA ARG A 39 2.94 7.37 3.55
C ARG A 39 2.36 8.43 2.63
N MET A 40 1.27 8.10 1.94
CA MET A 40 0.58 9.06 1.08
C MET A 40 0.06 10.26 1.87
N PRO A 41 0.23 11.51 1.36
CA PRO A 41 -0.13 12.75 2.07
C PRO A 41 -1.65 13.00 2.01
N ASP A 42 -2.39 12.45 2.94
CA ASP A 42 -3.85 12.51 3.02
C ASP A 42 -4.42 13.94 2.99
N ALA A 43 -3.85 14.85 3.80
CA ALA A 43 -4.33 16.24 3.84
C ALA A 43 -4.16 16.96 2.50
N GLY A 44 -3.04 16.70 1.81
CA GLY A 44 -2.82 17.23 0.47
C GLY A 44 -3.79 16.65 -0.56
N LEU A 45 -4.10 15.35 -0.44
CA LEU A 45 -5.07 14.69 -1.32
C LEU A 45 -6.47 15.29 -1.13
N LEU A 46 -6.93 15.45 0.12
CA LEU A 46 -8.23 16.07 0.41
C LEU A 46 -8.33 17.48 -0.19
N LYS A 47 -7.26 18.27 -0.06
CA LYS A 47 -7.20 19.61 -0.65
C LYS A 47 -7.34 19.59 -2.18
N SER A 48 -6.69 18.62 -2.85
CA SER A 48 -6.81 18.47 -4.31
C SER A 48 -8.18 17.94 -4.78
N MET A 49 -8.99 17.45 -3.86
CA MET A 49 -10.35 16.99 -4.10
C MET A 49 -11.42 18.02 -3.68
N ASP A 50 -11.02 19.24 -3.29
CA ASP A 50 -11.88 20.29 -2.76
C ASP A 50 -12.68 19.86 -1.51
N ILE A 51 -12.05 19.01 -0.68
CA ILE A 51 -12.63 18.55 0.57
C ILE A 51 -12.07 19.37 1.73
N SER A 52 -12.89 20.26 2.28
CA SER A 52 -12.57 21.08 3.45
C SER A 52 -12.80 20.33 4.76
N SER A 53 -12.02 19.25 4.95
CA SER A 53 -12.05 18.45 6.18
C SER A 53 -10.66 17.90 6.47
N THR A 54 -10.43 17.41 7.67
CA THR A 54 -9.19 16.74 8.02
C THR A 54 -9.32 15.23 7.86
N PRO A 55 -8.23 14.50 7.58
CA PRO A 55 -8.25 13.04 7.58
C PRO A 55 -8.77 12.45 8.89
N HIS A 56 -8.43 13.10 10.02
CA HIS A 56 -8.88 12.71 11.34
C HIS A 56 -10.40 12.83 11.46
N THR A 57 -10.96 14.00 11.14
CA THR A 57 -12.42 14.23 11.17
C THR A 57 -13.15 13.22 10.31
N LEU A 58 -12.64 12.93 9.10
CA LEU A 58 -13.23 11.94 8.21
C LEU A 58 -13.16 10.51 8.79
N SER A 59 -12.15 10.18 9.60
CA SER A 59 -12.06 8.86 10.23
C SER A 59 -13.06 8.66 11.37
N HIS A 60 -13.63 9.73 11.89
CA HIS A 60 -14.61 9.76 12.97
C HIS A 60 -16.03 10.09 12.50
N TYR A 61 -16.40 9.67 11.31
CA TYR A 61 -17.71 10.02 10.72
C TYR A 61 -18.92 9.55 11.56
N GLY A 62 -18.80 8.47 12.38
CA GLY A 62 -19.89 7.97 13.22
C GLY A 62 -21.17 7.74 12.41
N SER A 63 -22.27 8.39 12.80
CA SER A 63 -23.55 8.39 12.08
C SER A 63 -23.71 9.58 11.10
N ASN A 64 -22.69 10.40 10.94
CA ASN A 64 -22.75 11.55 10.01
C ASN A 64 -22.56 11.07 8.57
N VAL A 65 -23.67 11.03 7.82
CA VAL A 65 -23.70 10.55 6.43
C VAL A 65 -22.80 11.37 5.52
N SER A 66 -22.79 12.70 5.70
CA SER A 66 -21.95 13.59 4.85
C SER A 66 -20.45 13.33 5.07
N LEU A 67 -20.01 13.15 6.30
CA LEU A 67 -18.62 12.80 6.59
C LEU A 67 -18.27 11.40 6.07
N HIS A 68 -19.22 10.46 6.19
CA HIS A 68 -19.06 9.11 5.63
C HIS A 68 -18.86 9.16 4.11
N ASP A 69 -19.67 9.93 3.39
CA ASP A 69 -19.57 10.05 1.93
C ASP A 69 -18.25 10.72 1.50
N LEU A 70 -17.81 11.76 2.21
CA LEU A 70 -16.51 12.38 1.96
C LEU A 70 -15.37 11.39 2.22
N ASN A 71 -15.45 10.58 3.29
CA ASN A 71 -14.48 9.54 3.59
C ASN A 71 -14.45 8.46 2.51
N LEU A 72 -15.62 8.07 2.00
CA LEU A 72 -15.74 7.10 0.92
C LEU A 72 -15.12 7.63 -0.39
N ARG A 73 -15.39 8.90 -0.75
CA ARG A 73 -14.76 9.57 -1.90
C ARG A 73 -13.24 9.58 -1.77
N ARG A 74 -12.70 9.94 -0.61
CA ARG A 74 -11.26 9.89 -0.32
C ARG A 74 -10.71 8.48 -0.51
N THR A 75 -11.36 7.47 0.08
CA THR A 75 -10.90 6.08 0.03
C THR A 75 -10.90 5.55 -1.41
N ARG A 76 -11.94 5.86 -2.20
CA ARG A 76 -11.97 5.52 -3.63
C ARG A 76 -10.79 6.12 -4.38
N LYS A 77 -10.55 7.42 -4.21
CA LYS A 77 -9.40 8.09 -4.84
C LYS A 77 -8.05 7.46 -4.45
N TRP A 78 -7.92 7.02 -3.20
CA TRP A 78 -6.77 6.28 -2.74
C TRP A 78 -6.59 4.96 -3.48
N MET A 79 -7.69 4.23 -3.65
CA MET A 79 -7.67 2.95 -4.38
C MET A 79 -7.36 3.16 -5.86
N ASP A 80 -7.87 4.22 -6.49
CA ASP A 80 -7.55 4.57 -7.87
C ASP A 80 -6.04 4.83 -8.02
N LEU A 81 -5.46 5.64 -7.15
CA LEU A 81 -4.01 5.94 -7.16
C LEU A 81 -3.16 4.70 -6.90
N TYR A 82 -3.62 3.81 -6.02
CA TYR A 82 -2.95 2.55 -5.76
C TYR A 82 -3.02 1.63 -6.98
N SER A 83 -4.19 1.49 -7.59
CA SER A 83 -4.38 0.70 -8.82
C SER A 83 -3.49 1.20 -9.96
N ASP A 84 -3.46 2.51 -10.18
CA ASP A 84 -2.58 3.13 -11.19
C ASP A 84 -1.10 2.79 -10.95
N PHE A 85 -0.68 2.74 -9.69
CA PHE A 85 0.70 2.35 -9.36
C PHE A 85 0.96 0.86 -9.64
N ILE A 86 0.02 -0.01 -9.31
CA ILE A 86 0.12 -1.45 -9.63
C ILE A 86 0.19 -1.68 -11.14
N ASP A 87 -0.58 -0.94 -11.92
CA ASP A 87 -0.53 -1.02 -13.39
C ASP A 87 0.83 -0.56 -13.94
N GLN A 88 1.45 0.46 -13.34
CA GLN A 88 2.81 0.86 -13.70
C GLN A 88 3.83 -0.24 -13.37
N LEU A 89 3.71 -0.93 -12.24
CA LEU A 89 4.59 -2.06 -11.89
C LEU A 89 4.44 -3.23 -12.87
N ARG A 90 3.21 -3.49 -13.34
CA ARG A 90 2.93 -4.53 -14.34
C ARG A 90 3.48 -4.18 -15.73
N ALA A 91 3.49 -2.90 -16.07
CA ALA A 91 4.01 -2.44 -17.35
C ALA A 91 5.55 -2.35 -17.37
N ALA A 92 6.19 -2.17 -16.22
CA ALA A 92 7.62 -1.98 -16.10
C ALA A 92 8.35 -3.33 -16.04
N LYS A 93 9.33 -3.51 -16.94
CA LYS A 93 10.23 -4.67 -16.87
C LYS A 93 11.13 -4.56 -15.63
N ASP A 94 11.37 -5.70 -15.00
CA ASP A 94 12.38 -5.82 -13.95
C ASP A 94 13.77 -6.03 -14.60
N PRO A 95 14.69 -5.06 -14.47
CA PRO A 95 16.02 -5.20 -15.07
C PRO A 95 16.88 -6.28 -14.40
N LEU A 96 16.47 -6.75 -13.22
CA LEU A 96 17.19 -7.78 -12.47
C LEU A 96 16.62 -9.19 -12.70
N ASP A 97 15.48 -9.31 -13.37
CA ASP A 97 14.90 -10.62 -13.69
C ASP A 97 15.47 -11.17 -14.99
N PRO A 98 16.31 -12.22 -14.95
CA PRO A 98 16.87 -12.83 -16.14
C PRO A 98 15.82 -13.47 -17.07
N ASN A 99 14.61 -13.74 -16.55
CA ASN A 99 13.50 -14.32 -17.31
C ASN A 99 12.60 -13.26 -17.95
N GLY A 100 12.90 -11.98 -17.74
CA GLY A 100 12.19 -10.86 -18.35
C GLY A 100 10.83 -10.56 -17.73
N GLY A 101 10.62 -10.91 -16.47
CA GLY A 101 9.45 -10.57 -15.68
C GLY A 101 9.28 -9.05 -15.47
N THR A 102 8.20 -8.69 -14.83
CA THR A 102 7.90 -7.29 -14.50
C THR A 102 8.26 -6.97 -13.04
N LEU A 103 8.33 -5.70 -12.72
CA LEU A 103 8.49 -5.28 -11.32
C LEU A 103 7.35 -5.81 -10.43
N PHE A 104 6.15 -5.97 -10.99
CA PHE A 104 5.03 -6.57 -10.28
C PHE A 104 5.29 -8.03 -9.93
N ASP A 105 5.83 -8.82 -10.87
CA ASP A 105 6.07 -10.26 -10.67
C ASP A 105 7.05 -10.53 -9.54
N ASN A 106 8.00 -9.62 -9.31
CA ASN A 106 9.10 -9.76 -8.35
C ASN A 106 8.93 -8.88 -7.09
N SER A 107 7.78 -8.23 -6.91
CA SER A 107 7.57 -7.36 -5.75
C SER A 107 6.57 -7.93 -4.74
N LEU A 108 6.74 -7.51 -3.48
CA LEU A 108 5.78 -7.68 -2.41
C LEU A 108 5.25 -6.28 -2.06
N VAL A 109 4.00 -6.02 -2.39
CA VAL A 109 3.38 -4.72 -2.16
C VAL A 109 2.29 -4.84 -1.12
N TYR A 110 2.45 -4.10 -0.03
CA TYR A 110 1.43 -3.94 1.01
C TYR A 110 0.82 -2.54 0.94
N CYS A 111 -0.49 -2.47 0.99
CA CYS A 111 -1.21 -1.22 1.18
C CYS A 111 -2.21 -1.36 2.33
N GLY A 112 -2.07 -0.52 3.32
CA GLY A 112 -2.92 -0.55 4.51
C GLY A 112 -2.46 0.44 5.57
N GLY A 113 -3.07 0.38 6.72
CA GLY A 113 -2.73 1.22 7.87
C GLY A 113 -2.66 0.42 9.16
N GLY A 114 -2.25 1.05 10.24
CA GLY A 114 -2.25 0.44 11.59
C GLY A 114 -3.58 0.61 12.32
N LEU A 115 -4.49 1.41 11.79
CA LEU A 115 -5.78 1.72 12.41
C LEU A 115 -6.88 1.79 11.35
N ARG A 116 -8.10 1.50 11.74
CA ARG A 116 -9.31 1.79 10.98
C ARG A 116 -10.12 2.90 11.63
N THR A 117 -11.35 3.13 11.16
CA THR A 117 -12.30 4.11 11.69
C THR A 117 -12.29 4.19 13.21
N ALA A 118 -12.27 5.42 13.74
CA ALA A 118 -12.27 5.73 15.17
C ALA A 118 -11.11 5.06 15.95
N HIS A 119 -9.91 5.03 15.33
CA HIS A 119 -8.66 4.51 15.91
C HIS A 119 -8.70 3.05 16.36
N ARG A 120 -9.62 2.25 15.83
CA ARG A 120 -9.65 0.82 16.15
C ARG A 120 -8.50 0.11 15.46
N ASN A 121 -7.81 -0.75 16.20
CA ASN A 121 -6.69 -1.57 15.73
C ASN A 121 -7.07 -3.03 15.43
N THR A 122 -8.37 -3.34 15.46
CA THR A 122 -8.92 -4.66 15.11
C THR A 122 -9.52 -4.63 13.72
N ASN A 123 -9.48 -5.74 12.99
CA ASN A 123 -9.99 -5.87 11.63
C ASN A 123 -9.46 -4.76 10.70
N VAL A 124 -8.17 -4.50 10.77
CA VAL A 124 -7.51 -3.50 9.91
C VAL A 124 -7.42 -4.09 8.50
N PRO A 125 -7.99 -3.42 7.48
CA PRO A 125 -7.92 -3.91 6.11
C PRO A 125 -6.49 -3.80 5.57
N CYS A 126 -6.04 -4.89 4.93
CA CYS A 126 -4.73 -4.99 4.29
C CYS A 126 -4.92 -5.44 2.84
N LEU A 127 -4.28 -4.78 1.91
CA LEU A 127 -4.20 -5.21 0.52
C LEU A 127 -2.79 -5.72 0.24
N LEU A 128 -2.71 -6.90 -0.32
CA LEU A 128 -1.46 -7.55 -0.71
C LEU A 128 -1.47 -7.76 -2.21
N THR A 129 -0.43 -7.29 -2.89
CA THR A 129 -0.28 -7.46 -4.33
C THR A 129 1.20 -7.68 -4.68
N GLY A 130 1.43 -8.20 -5.87
CA GLY A 130 2.76 -8.55 -6.34
C GLY A 130 3.00 -10.05 -6.39
N GLY A 131 3.77 -10.50 -7.36
CA GLY A 131 4.08 -11.91 -7.58
C GLY A 131 5.12 -12.48 -6.62
N GLY A 132 5.77 -11.63 -5.82
CA GLY A 132 6.78 -12.06 -4.85
C GLY A 132 6.22 -12.80 -3.64
N PHE A 133 4.91 -12.72 -3.38
CA PHE A 133 4.26 -13.47 -2.31
C PHE A 133 4.08 -14.94 -2.69
N LYS A 134 4.69 -15.85 -1.94
CA LYS A 134 4.59 -17.29 -2.20
C LYS A 134 3.21 -17.83 -1.82
N GLY A 135 2.50 -18.38 -2.81
CA GLY A 135 1.19 -18.98 -2.60
C GLY A 135 0.03 -17.99 -2.47
N LEU A 136 0.25 -16.69 -2.66
CA LEU A 136 -0.84 -15.70 -2.62
C LEU A 136 -1.68 -15.76 -3.91
N GLU A 137 -2.95 -16.12 -3.78
CA GLU A 137 -3.92 -16.00 -4.86
C GLU A 137 -4.54 -14.60 -4.88
N HIS A 138 -4.29 -13.82 -5.94
CA HIS A 138 -4.90 -12.51 -6.11
C HIS A 138 -6.42 -12.60 -6.34
N GLY A 139 -7.12 -11.49 -6.06
CA GLY A 139 -8.58 -11.41 -6.23
C GLY A 139 -9.37 -12.12 -5.14
N ARG A 140 -8.74 -12.50 -4.04
CA ARG A 140 -9.37 -13.15 -2.88
C ARG A 140 -9.52 -12.17 -1.72
N HIS A 141 -10.65 -12.29 -1.02
CA HIS A 141 -10.82 -11.70 0.31
C HIS A 141 -10.63 -12.80 1.36
N ARG A 142 -9.65 -12.61 2.23
CA ARG A 142 -9.31 -13.55 3.29
C ARG A 142 -9.56 -12.90 4.65
N ILE A 143 -10.09 -13.66 5.56
CA ILE A 143 -10.29 -13.26 6.96
C ILE A 143 -9.37 -14.13 7.80
N ALA A 144 -8.62 -13.51 8.71
CA ALA A 144 -7.77 -14.26 9.63
C ALA A 144 -8.61 -15.29 10.43
N PRO A 145 -8.14 -16.55 10.54
CA PRO A 145 -8.96 -17.65 11.09
C PRO A 145 -9.21 -17.53 12.58
N LYS A 146 -8.40 -16.77 13.28
CA LYS A 146 -8.53 -16.55 14.74
C LYS A 146 -8.78 -15.08 15.02
N GLU A 147 -9.61 -14.82 16.00
CA GLU A 147 -9.73 -13.49 16.58
C GLU A 147 -8.37 -13.05 17.15
N ASN A 148 -8.06 -11.76 17.00
CA ASN A 148 -6.79 -11.16 17.44
C ASN A 148 -5.52 -11.77 16.81
N THR A 149 -5.62 -12.32 15.59
CA THR A 149 -4.43 -12.73 14.83
C THR A 149 -3.48 -11.54 14.69
N PRO A 150 -2.21 -11.67 15.13
CA PRO A 150 -1.26 -10.57 15.06
C PRO A 150 -0.95 -10.17 13.61
N LEU A 151 -0.98 -8.87 13.29
CA LEU A 151 -0.52 -8.36 12.00
C LEU A 151 0.97 -8.68 11.76
N ALA A 152 1.72 -8.91 12.83
CA ALA A 152 3.12 -9.35 12.79
C ALA A 152 3.30 -10.70 12.05
N ASN A 153 2.27 -11.55 11.96
CA ASN A 153 2.30 -12.77 11.15
C ASN A 153 2.49 -12.42 9.66
N LEU A 154 1.79 -11.39 9.18
CA LEU A 154 1.97 -10.89 7.82
C LEU A 154 3.38 -10.34 7.60
N TRP A 155 3.90 -9.55 8.53
CA TRP A 155 5.26 -9.00 8.43
C TRP A 155 6.33 -10.09 8.43
N THR A 156 6.16 -11.12 9.27
CA THR A 156 7.05 -12.29 9.27
C THR A 156 7.04 -12.96 7.89
N THR A 157 5.87 -13.19 7.32
CA THR A 157 5.71 -13.79 5.99
C THR A 157 6.36 -12.94 4.90
N MET A 158 6.12 -11.63 4.90
CA MET A 158 6.74 -10.73 3.92
C MET A 158 8.27 -10.75 4.00
N LEU A 159 8.83 -10.78 5.21
CA LEU A 159 10.28 -10.88 5.42
C LEU A 159 10.81 -12.21 4.87
N GLN A 160 10.14 -13.32 5.14
CA GLN A 160 10.54 -14.65 4.66
C GLN A 160 10.41 -14.76 3.13
N ASP A 161 9.34 -14.25 2.54
CA ASP A 161 9.14 -14.24 1.09
C ASP A 161 10.17 -13.35 0.38
N ALA A 162 10.58 -12.26 1.02
CA ALA A 162 11.71 -11.42 0.57
C ALA A 162 13.09 -12.05 0.77
N GLY A 163 13.16 -13.27 1.32
CA GLY A 163 14.41 -14.01 1.49
C GLY A 163 15.13 -13.79 2.82
N ALA A 164 14.55 -13.04 3.75
CA ALA A 164 15.14 -12.86 5.07
C ALA A 164 15.04 -14.15 5.89
N LYS A 165 16.15 -14.53 6.54
CA LYS A 165 16.23 -15.70 7.44
C LYS A 165 15.76 -15.30 8.83
N VAL A 166 14.46 -15.20 9.03
CA VAL A 166 13.83 -14.84 10.31
C VAL A 166 12.77 -15.86 10.66
N ASP A 167 12.71 -16.26 11.92
CA ASP A 167 11.68 -17.19 12.39
C ASP A 167 10.39 -16.43 12.69
N ARG A 168 10.50 -15.24 13.25
CA ARG A 168 9.37 -14.38 13.56
C ARG A 168 9.77 -12.91 13.70
N PHE A 169 8.79 -12.03 13.55
CA PHE A 169 8.89 -10.60 13.80
C PHE A 169 7.93 -10.19 14.90
N ALA A 170 8.41 -9.39 15.87
CA ALA A 170 7.64 -8.87 16.99
C ALA A 170 6.81 -9.96 17.73
N ASN A 171 5.51 -9.78 17.84
CA ASN A 171 4.58 -10.71 18.50
C ASN A 171 3.95 -11.74 17.54
N ALA A 172 4.57 -12.01 16.40
CA ALA A 172 4.07 -13.06 15.50
C ALA A 172 4.01 -14.41 16.23
N ASP A 173 2.94 -15.14 16.01
CA ASP A 173 2.72 -16.50 16.55
C ASP A 173 2.60 -17.56 15.44
N ALA A 174 2.54 -17.11 14.18
CA ALA A 174 2.49 -17.94 12.99
C ALA A 174 3.00 -17.14 11.79
N THR A 175 2.90 -17.73 10.59
CA THR A 175 3.03 -17.02 9.31
C THR A 175 1.67 -16.80 8.67
N ALA A 176 1.55 -15.83 7.78
CA ALA A 176 0.31 -15.60 7.05
C ALA A 176 0.08 -16.60 5.91
N HIS A 177 1.05 -17.44 5.56
CA HIS A 177 0.87 -18.50 4.56
C HIS A 177 -0.31 -19.42 4.87
N SER A 178 -0.59 -19.67 6.15
CA SER A 178 -1.77 -20.44 6.56
C SER A 178 -3.12 -19.76 6.29
N ILE A 179 -3.11 -18.47 5.92
CA ILE A 179 -4.32 -17.70 5.62
C ILE A 179 -4.64 -17.78 4.13
N TRP A 180 -3.63 -17.85 3.27
CA TRP A 180 -3.82 -17.80 1.82
C TRP A 180 -3.38 -19.05 1.07
N GLY A 181 -2.81 -20.03 1.77
CA GLY A 181 -2.40 -21.35 1.23
C GLY A 181 -3.52 -22.37 1.21
#